data_ed385e21cbeeec36de46d90785556cf9
#
_entry.id   ed385e21cbeeec36de46d90785556cf9
#
_cell.length_a   1.000
_cell.length_b   1.000
_cell.length_c   1.000
_cell.angle_alpha   90.00
_cell.angle_beta   90.00
_cell.angle_gamma   90.00
#
_symmetry.space_group_name_H-M   'P 1'
#
loop_
_entity.id
_entity.type
_entity.pdbx_description
1 polymer ?
#
loop_
_entity_poly.entity_id
_entity_poly.type
_entity_poly.pdbx_seq_one_letter_code
_entity_poly.pdbx_strand_id
1 'polypeptide(L)'
;MTKRATTGRPGAARRALNPDAADPQLVYEYDRGSNYEQDTRLTTALSALLPEEQLVHPDQRLFQSVHLITEYAWAAMHFEMGRAVTLLDDGDPLLATQVLERAASLGRIPVQALHTLVDFLPQTGLLTMRETFPENTTGLDSPGARNLRRAAQPLWRAFTRALERAGLTSEDLITAQGRLASPADDERGAVDLALVRQGLIRLDGTVAEWKQLHLRMVWGQLGGHPEAEPHPVAGGGCPAMPTSLRGESTVSLVRMSERTLFPQLWDAVDATYRRFVPAVPADAAS
;
A
#
# COMPACT_ATOMS: atom_id res chain seq x y z
N MET A 1 -40.42 12.33 0.03
CA MET A 1 -39.44 13.24 0.66
C MET A 1 -38.52 13.78 -0.44
N THR A 2 -38.67 15.04 -0.76
CA THR A 2 -38.07 15.70 -1.93
C THR A 2 -36.62 16.06 -1.62
N LYS A 3 -35.65 15.43 -2.33
CA LYS A 3 -34.24 15.84 -2.28
C LYS A 3 -34.11 17.31 -2.70
N ARG A 4 -33.68 18.15 -1.78
CA ARG A 4 -33.29 19.51 -2.06
C ARG A 4 -32.00 19.50 -2.84
N ALA A 5 -32.06 19.80 -4.13
CA ALA A 5 -30.86 20.04 -4.94
C ALA A 5 -30.18 21.31 -4.42
N THR A 6 -29.02 21.16 -3.82
CA THR A 6 -28.13 22.27 -3.50
C THR A 6 -27.49 22.76 -4.79
N THR A 7 -28.07 23.82 -5.35
CA THR A 7 -27.47 24.57 -6.46
C THR A 7 -26.31 25.41 -5.94
N GLY A 8 -25.19 24.78 -5.57
CA GLY A 8 -23.92 25.48 -5.42
C GLY A 8 -23.43 25.91 -6.82
N ARG A 9 -23.18 27.20 -7.00
CA ARG A 9 -22.65 27.76 -8.25
C ARG A 9 -21.29 27.11 -8.60
N PRO A 10 -21.19 26.22 -9.61
CA PRO A 10 -19.91 25.58 -10.01
C PRO A 10 -18.92 26.55 -10.63
N GLY A 11 -19.33 27.76 -10.98
CA GLY A 11 -18.54 28.68 -11.79
C GLY A 11 -17.46 29.48 -11.06
N ALA A 12 -17.54 29.68 -9.75
CA ALA A 12 -16.58 30.53 -9.04
C ALA A 12 -15.33 29.77 -8.62
N ALA A 13 -15.47 28.49 -8.19
CA ALA A 13 -14.34 27.64 -7.84
C ALA A 13 -13.50 27.27 -9.07
N ARG A 14 -14.15 27.01 -10.20
CA ARG A 14 -13.46 26.69 -11.48
C ARG A 14 -12.57 27.82 -12.01
N ARG A 15 -12.92 29.09 -11.78
CA ARG A 15 -12.09 30.23 -12.16
C ARG A 15 -10.85 30.41 -11.29
N ALA A 16 -10.88 29.96 -10.06
CA ALA A 16 -9.73 30.02 -9.15
C ALA A 16 -8.67 28.92 -9.42
N LEU A 17 -9.05 27.88 -10.14
CA LEU A 17 -8.18 26.72 -10.45
C LEU A 17 -7.37 26.90 -11.73
N ASN A 18 -7.78 27.82 -12.59
CA ASN A 18 -7.09 28.14 -13.83
C ASN A 18 -6.52 29.56 -13.69
N PRO A 19 -5.34 29.74 -13.06
CA PRO A 19 -4.60 30.98 -13.18
C PRO A 19 -4.42 31.20 -14.66
N ASP A 20 -4.92 32.28 -15.20
CA ASP A 20 -5.01 32.59 -16.63
C ASP A 20 -4.16 31.67 -17.50
N ALA A 21 -4.81 30.74 -18.21
CA ALA A 21 -4.16 29.83 -19.16
C ALA A 21 -3.41 30.59 -20.30
N ALA A 22 -3.25 31.88 -20.14
CA ALA A 22 -2.57 32.78 -21.05
C ALA A 22 -1.07 32.90 -20.79
N ASP A 23 -0.53 32.46 -19.64
CA ASP A 23 0.92 32.44 -19.44
C ASP A 23 1.49 31.10 -19.90
N PRO A 24 2.14 31.04 -21.07
CA PRO A 24 2.71 29.81 -21.61
C PRO A 24 3.79 29.19 -20.69
N GLN A 25 4.36 29.96 -19.75
CA GLN A 25 5.36 29.44 -18.80
C GLN A 25 4.75 28.55 -17.72
N LEU A 26 3.43 28.62 -17.50
CA LEU A 26 2.70 27.79 -16.54
C LEU A 26 2.09 26.53 -17.19
N VAL A 27 2.14 26.41 -18.53
CA VAL A 27 1.66 25.22 -19.22
C VAL A 27 2.68 24.10 -19.08
N TYR A 28 2.23 22.94 -18.63
CA TYR A 28 3.09 21.75 -18.60
C TYR A 28 3.31 21.25 -20.04
N GLU A 29 4.51 21.44 -20.55
CA GLU A 29 4.89 21.06 -21.92
C GLU A 29 5.92 19.92 -21.92
N TYR A 30 5.85 19.08 -22.94
CA TYR A 30 6.86 18.08 -23.26
C TYR A 30 6.90 17.83 -24.76
N ASP A 31 8.02 17.35 -25.24
CA ASP A 31 8.24 17.05 -26.65
C ASP A 31 7.49 15.79 -27.10
N ARG A 32 6.29 16.01 -27.65
CA ARG A 32 5.42 14.92 -28.15
C ARG A 32 6.04 14.34 -29.42
N GLY A 33 6.14 13.02 -29.46
CA GLY A 33 6.76 12.29 -30.57
C GLY A 33 8.27 12.11 -30.41
N SER A 34 8.87 12.62 -29.33
CA SER A 34 10.26 12.28 -28.98
C SER A 34 10.40 10.79 -28.66
N ASN A 35 11.60 10.25 -28.79
CA ASN A 35 11.88 8.85 -28.44
C ASN A 35 11.53 8.57 -26.97
N TYR A 36 11.80 9.53 -26.08
CA TYR A 36 11.46 9.40 -24.66
C TYR A 36 9.94 9.29 -24.43
N GLU A 37 9.16 10.16 -25.09
CA GLU A 37 7.70 10.13 -24.98
C GLU A 37 7.12 8.82 -25.53
N GLN A 38 7.63 8.36 -26.68
CA GLN A 38 7.18 7.11 -27.30
C GLN A 38 7.52 5.90 -26.42
N ASP A 39 8.74 5.80 -25.91
CA ASP A 39 9.21 4.70 -25.09
C ASP A 39 8.46 4.63 -23.74
N THR A 40 8.29 5.77 -23.08
CA THR A 40 7.59 5.86 -21.79
C THR A 40 6.08 5.88 -21.93
N ARG A 41 5.53 6.08 -23.14
CA ARG A 41 4.10 6.30 -23.40
C ARG A 41 3.54 7.46 -22.56
N LEU A 42 4.34 8.52 -22.41
CA LEU A 42 4.06 9.62 -21.49
C LEU A 42 2.71 10.30 -21.77
N THR A 43 2.37 10.53 -23.04
CA THR A 43 1.07 11.08 -23.44
C THR A 43 -0.08 10.23 -22.91
N THR A 44 0.02 8.91 -23.04
CA THR A 44 -1.00 7.98 -22.51
C THR A 44 -1.06 8.02 -20.98
N ALA A 45 0.09 8.03 -20.31
CA ALA A 45 0.18 8.08 -18.86
C ALA A 45 -0.45 9.38 -18.29
N LEU A 46 -0.14 10.53 -18.87
CA LEU A 46 -0.67 11.83 -18.46
C LEU A 46 -2.15 12.02 -18.82
N SER A 47 -2.65 11.31 -19.83
CA SER A 47 -4.09 11.36 -20.17
C SER A 47 -5.00 10.75 -19.12
N ALA A 48 -4.44 10.01 -18.14
CA ALA A 48 -5.18 9.54 -16.97
C ALA A 48 -5.54 10.67 -15.98
N LEU A 49 -4.83 11.80 -16.06
CA LEU A 49 -5.12 12.96 -15.22
C LEU A 49 -6.33 13.72 -15.75
N LEU A 50 -7.26 14.06 -14.86
CA LEU A 50 -8.40 14.89 -15.22
C LEU A 50 -7.91 16.23 -15.81
N PRO A 51 -8.54 16.76 -16.87
CA PRO A 51 -8.34 18.13 -17.30
C PRO A 51 -8.59 19.13 -16.17
N GLU A 52 -7.84 20.24 -16.15
CA GLU A 52 -7.93 21.22 -15.05
C GLU A 52 -9.34 21.81 -14.89
N GLU A 53 -10.02 22.01 -15.99
CA GLU A 53 -11.41 22.50 -16.00
C GLU A 53 -12.44 21.54 -15.39
N GLN A 54 -12.07 20.28 -15.22
CA GLN A 54 -12.91 19.24 -14.57
C GLN A 54 -12.61 19.07 -13.09
N LEU A 55 -11.52 19.67 -12.59
CA LEU A 55 -11.19 19.62 -11.17
C LEU A 55 -12.22 20.41 -10.35
N VAL A 56 -12.71 19.82 -9.28
CA VAL A 56 -13.66 20.48 -8.36
C VAL A 56 -12.94 21.17 -7.20
N HIS A 57 -11.68 20.80 -6.97
CA HIS A 57 -10.79 21.37 -5.96
C HIS A 57 -9.34 21.30 -6.45
N PRO A 58 -8.45 22.27 -6.15
CA PRO A 58 -7.05 22.25 -6.55
C PRO A 58 -6.32 20.96 -6.12
N ASP A 59 -6.57 20.53 -4.89
CA ASP A 59 -5.92 19.36 -4.32
C ASP A 59 -6.37 18.03 -4.93
N GLN A 60 -7.39 18.05 -5.79
CA GLN A 60 -7.81 16.86 -6.53
C GLN A 60 -6.72 16.37 -7.48
N ARG A 61 -5.89 17.27 -8.02
CA ARG A 61 -4.72 16.92 -8.81
C ARG A 61 -3.72 16.13 -7.97
N LEU A 62 -3.41 16.62 -6.75
CA LEU A 62 -2.55 15.93 -5.81
C LEU A 62 -3.11 14.55 -5.45
N PHE A 63 -4.39 14.50 -5.05
CA PHE A 63 -5.08 13.26 -4.68
C PHE A 63 -5.02 12.22 -5.81
N GLN A 64 -5.37 12.61 -7.04
CA GLN A 64 -5.33 11.73 -8.20
C GLN A 64 -3.91 11.26 -8.53
N SER A 65 -2.93 12.15 -8.51
CA SER A 65 -1.53 11.83 -8.82
C SER A 65 -0.97 10.80 -7.85
N VAL A 66 -1.22 10.96 -6.56
CA VAL A 66 -0.75 10.00 -5.52
C VAL A 66 -1.37 8.62 -5.74
N HIS A 67 -2.65 8.54 -6.10
CA HIS A 67 -3.30 7.25 -6.39
C HIS A 67 -2.72 6.58 -7.64
N LEU A 68 -2.48 7.33 -8.71
CA LEU A 68 -1.87 6.80 -9.94
C LEU A 68 -0.43 6.31 -9.69
N ILE A 69 0.39 7.10 -9.00
CA ILE A 69 1.75 6.70 -8.61
C ILE A 69 1.72 5.41 -7.79
N THR A 70 0.77 5.30 -6.86
CA THR A 70 0.57 4.11 -6.03
C THR A 70 0.22 2.89 -6.89
N GLU A 71 -0.73 3.01 -7.81
CA GLU A 71 -1.12 1.90 -8.68
C GLU A 71 0.01 1.47 -9.64
N TYR A 72 0.79 2.38 -10.19
CA TYR A 72 1.97 2.05 -10.99
C TYR A 72 3.01 1.28 -10.17
N ALA A 73 3.26 1.70 -8.93
CA ALA A 73 4.20 1.00 -8.06
C ALA A 73 3.69 -0.40 -7.69
N TRP A 74 2.40 -0.55 -7.37
CA TRP A 74 1.79 -1.87 -7.12
C TRP A 74 1.89 -2.80 -8.32
N ALA A 75 1.66 -2.30 -9.53
CA ALA A 75 1.80 -3.08 -10.76
C ALA A 75 3.25 -3.57 -10.96
N ALA A 76 4.22 -2.70 -10.74
CA ALA A 76 5.64 -3.04 -10.83
C ALA A 76 6.04 -4.06 -9.74
N MET A 77 5.58 -3.89 -8.49
CA MET A 77 5.81 -4.86 -7.41
C MET A 77 5.21 -6.23 -7.75
N HIS A 78 3.98 -6.27 -8.27
CA HIS A 78 3.34 -7.50 -8.69
C HIS A 78 4.18 -8.24 -9.76
N PHE A 79 4.73 -7.51 -10.72
CA PHE A 79 5.61 -8.06 -11.75
C PHE A 79 6.86 -8.70 -11.13
N GLU A 80 7.54 -8.01 -10.20
CA GLU A 80 8.72 -8.55 -9.51
C GLU A 80 8.38 -9.76 -8.62
N MET A 81 7.22 -9.77 -7.97
CA MET A 81 6.74 -10.95 -7.23
C MET A 81 6.56 -12.17 -8.16
N GLY A 82 6.01 -11.95 -9.36
CA GLY A 82 5.90 -13.01 -10.38
C GLY A 82 7.26 -13.54 -10.81
N ARG A 83 8.23 -12.65 -11.02
CA ARG A 83 9.62 -13.06 -11.33
C ARG A 83 10.27 -13.86 -10.21
N ALA A 84 10.03 -13.46 -8.94
CA ALA A 84 10.55 -14.21 -7.80
C ALA A 84 9.99 -15.64 -7.75
N VAL A 85 8.71 -15.83 -8.11
CA VAL A 85 8.12 -17.20 -8.24
C VAL A 85 8.90 -18.04 -9.25
N THR A 86 9.11 -17.51 -10.46
CA THR A 86 9.84 -18.23 -11.52
C THR A 86 11.26 -18.57 -11.07
N LEU A 87 12.00 -17.60 -10.52
CA LEU A 87 13.38 -17.81 -10.07
C LEU A 87 13.49 -18.83 -8.94
N LEU A 88 12.55 -18.83 -8.01
CA LEU A 88 12.50 -19.84 -6.94
C LEU A 88 12.23 -21.23 -7.51
N ASP A 89 11.32 -21.36 -8.48
CA ASP A 89 11.01 -22.64 -9.12
C ASP A 89 12.18 -23.16 -9.96
N ASP A 90 12.94 -22.26 -10.60
CA ASP A 90 14.15 -22.55 -11.39
C ASP A 90 15.37 -22.87 -10.49
N GLY A 91 15.29 -22.62 -9.18
CA GLY A 91 16.37 -22.93 -8.24
C GLY A 91 17.39 -21.80 -8.07
N ASP A 92 17.03 -20.56 -8.37
CA ASP A 92 17.87 -19.36 -8.27
C ASP A 92 17.48 -18.46 -7.07
N PRO A 93 17.73 -18.87 -5.82
CA PRO A 93 17.29 -18.13 -4.63
C PRO A 93 17.96 -16.76 -4.50
N LEU A 94 19.21 -16.60 -4.96
CA LEU A 94 19.91 -15.29 -4.91
C LEU A 94 19.29 -14.27 -5.85
N LEU A 95 18.97 -14.68 -7.09
CA LEU A 95 18.27 -13.80 -8.02
C LEU A 95 16.83 -13.52 -7.55
N ALA A 96 16.16 -14.51 -6.94
CA ALA A 96 14.86 -14.30 -6.30
C ALA A 96 14.95 -13.26 -5.18
N THR A 97 16.01 -13.30 -4.35
CA THR A 97 16.27 -12.28 -3.32
C THR A 97 16.39 -10.89 -3.94
N GLN A 98 17.17 -10.73 -5.01
CA GLN A 98 17.35 -9.43 -5.67
C GLN A 98 16.03 -8.83 -6.18
N VAL A 99 15.17 -9.63 -6.79
CA VAL A 99 13.87 -9.12 -7.28
C VAL A 99 12.89 -8.84 -6.15
N LEU A 100 12.95 -9.58 -5.03
CA LEU A 100 12.18 -9.29 -3.82
C LEU A 100 12.62 -7.96 -3.18
N GLU A 101 13.93 -7.70 -3.12
CA GLU A 101 14.47 -6.42 -2.64
C GLU A 101 14.02 -5.26 -3.54
N ARG A 102 13.96 -5.46 -4.86
CA ARG A 102 13.39 -4.46 -5.78
C ARG A 102 11.90 -4.25 -5.52
N ALA A 103 11.14 -5.31 -5.32
CA ALA A 103 9.71 -5.22 -4.99
C ALA A 103 9.51 -4.42 -3.70
N ALA A 104 10.28 -4.71 -2.64
CA ALA A 104 10.23 -3.97 -1.39
C ALA A 104 10.64 -2.49 -1.57
N SER A 105 11.66 -2.22 -2.42
CA SER A 105 12.08 -0.86 -2.73
C SER A 105 11.01 -0.08 -3.49
N LEU A 106 10.35 -0.70 -4.48
CA LEU A 106 9.22 -0.12 -5.19
C LEU A 106 8.05 0.20 -4.24
N GLY A 107 7.83 -0.61 -3.23
CA GLY A 107 6.80 -0.38 -2.20
C GLY A 107 7.01 0.87 -1.35
N ARG A 108 8.22 1.42 -1.31
CA ARG A 108 8.49 2.71 -0.64
C ARG A 108 7.89 3.90 -1.40
N ILE A 109 7.69 3.76 -2.72
CA ILE A 109 7.08 4.82 -3.54
C ILE A 109 5.65 5.13 -3.07
N PRO A 110 4.73 4.15 -2.93
CA PRO A 110 3.40 4.37 -2.35
C PRO A 110 3.44 4.95 -0.94
N VAL A 111 4.37 4.49 -0.09
CA VAL A 111 4.51 5.02 1.27
C VAL A 111 4.86 6.51 1.22
N GLN A 112 5.88 6.89 0.44
CA GLN A 112 6.28 8.29 0.29
C GLN A 112 5.18 9.14 -0.36
N ALA A 113 4.51 8.63 -1.37
CA ALA A 113 3.40 9.32 -2.02
C ALA A 113 2.23 9.56 -1.04
N LEU A 114 1.94 8.58 -0.19
CA LEU A 114 0.88 8.69 0.82
C LEU A 114 1.23 9.69 1.92
N HIS A 115 2.50 9.82 2.33
CA HIS A 115 2.95 10.88 3.23
C HIS A 115 2.57 12.26 2.70
N THR A 116 2.68 12.48 1.39
CA THR A 116 2.27 13.75 0.78
C THR A 116 0.79 14.08 1.01
N LEU A 117 -0.09 13.07 0.99
CA LEU A 117 -1.51 13.28 1.32
C LEU A 117 -1.72 13.51 2.82
N VAL A 118 -1.02 12.75 3.67
CA VAL A 118 -1.13 12.89 5.13
C VAL A 118 -0.72 14.29 5.57
N ASP A 119 0.37 14.81 4.99
CA ASP A 119 0.98 16.06 5.43
C ASP A 119 0.33 17.30 4.81
N PHE A 120 -0.19 17.19 3.59
CA PHE A 120 -0.56 18.38 2.80
C PHE A 120 -1.99 18.39 2.26
N LEU A 121 -2.76 17.29 2.34
CA LEU A 121 -4.15 17.30 1.90
C LEU A 121 -5.05 17.84 3.02
N PRO A 122 -5.67 19.03 2.91
CA PRO A 122 -6.59 19.52 3.91
C PRO A 122 -7.85 18.64 3.99
N GLN A 123 -8.34 18.41 5.20
CA GLN A 123 -9.58 17.65 5.42
C GLN A 123 -10.76 18.22 4.64
N THR A 124 -10.92 19.56 4.66
CA THR A 124 -11.98 20.24 3.93
C THR A 124 -11.87 20.04 2.41
N GLY A 125 -10.65 19.99 1.87
CA GLY A 125 -10.41 19.69 0.47
C GLY A 125 -10.90 18.29 0.09
N LEU A 126 -10.53 17.27 0.89
CA LEU A 126 -11.03 15.91 0.66
C LEU A 126 -12.55 15.81 0.77
N LEU A 127 -13.15 16.43 1.78
CA LEU A 127 -14.59 16.38 1.97
C LEU A 127 -15.35 17.04 0.80
N THR A 128 -14.82 18.16 0.26
CA THR A 128 -15.37 18.79 -0.95
C THR A 128 -15.27 17.87 -2.17
N MET A 129 -14.11 17.24 -2.38
CA MET A 129 -13.93 16.28 -3.49
C MET A 129 -14.83 15.05 -3.34
N ARG A 130 -15.03 14.58 -2.11
CA ARG A 130 -15.84 13.40 -1.81
C ARG A 130 -17.29 13.54 -2.29
N GLU A 131 -17.86 14.76 -2.27
CA GLU A 131 -19.21 15.01 -2.74
C GLU A 131 -19.40 14.74 -4.25
N THR A 132 -18.29 14.73 -5.00
CA THR A 132 -18.28 14.52 -6.46
C THR A 132 -17.84 13.11 -6.87
N PHE A 133 -17.38 12.30 -5.93
CA PHE A 133 -16.98 10.92 -6.24
C PHE A 133 -18.22 10.09 -6.62
N PRO A 134 -18.07 9.15 -7.55
CA PRO A 134 -19.13 8.18 -7.83
C PRO A 134 -19.58 7.48 -6.55
N GLU A 135 -20.86 7.14 -6.49
CA GLU A 135 -21.41 6.38 -5.37
C GLU A 135 -20.59 5.08 -5.15
N ASN A 136 -20.37 4.74 -3.89
CA ASN A 136 -19.61 3.57 -3.47
C ASN A 136 -18.11 3.56 -3.82
N THR A 137 -17.52 4.69 -4.23
CA THR A 137 -16.07 4.78 -4.44
C THR A 137 -15.31 4.50 -3.14
N THR A 138 -14.36 3.57 -3.19
CA THR A 138 -13.51 3.23 -2.05
C THR A 138 -12.10 2.85 -2.49
N GLY A 139 -11.10 3.25 -1.71
CA GLY A 139 -9.71 2.81 -1.90
C GLY A 139 -9.51 1.29 -1.76
N LEU A 140 -10.49 0.58 -1.18
CA LEU A 140 -10.49 -0.89 -1.08
C LEU A 140 -10.62 -1.58 -2.44
N ASP A 141 -11.09 -0.85 -3.45
CA ASP A 141 -11.19 -1.36 -4.83
C ASP A 141 -9.88 -1.26 -5.61
N SER A 142 -8.81 -0.71 -5.00
CA SER A 142 -7.49 -0.67 -5.62
C SER A 142 -7.14 -2.02 -6.25
N PRO A 143 -6.99 -2.10 -7.59
CA PRO A 143 -6.61 -3.33 -8.25
C PRO A 143 -5.18 -3.76 -7.87
N GLY A 144 -4.28 -2.80 -7.65
CA GLY A 144 -2.91 -3.06 -7.26
C GLY A 144 -2.82 -3.78 -5.92
N ALA A 145 -3.42 -3.23 -4.86
CA ALA A 145 -3.42 -3.84 -3.53
C ALA A 145 -4.06 -5.25 -3.53
N ARG A 146 -5.11 -5.46 -4.34
CA ARG A 146 -5.76 -6.77 -4.51
C ARG A 146 -4.84 -7.77 -5.20
N ASN A 147 -4.15 -7.36 -6.27
CA ASN A 147 -3.25 -8.21 -7.02
C ASN A 147 -2.02 -8.60 -6.20
N LEU A 148 -1.45 -7.72 -5.39
CA LEU A 148 -0.37 -8.08 -4.47
C LEU A 148 -0.79 -9.21 -3.52
N ARG A 149 -1.97 -9.12 -2.92
CA ARG A 149 -2.51 -10.19 -2.07
C ARG A 149 -2.71 -11.51 -2.82
N ARG A 150 -3.13 -11.46 -4.08
CA ARG A 150 -3.26 -12.65 -4.93
C ARG A 150 -1.91 -13.27 -5.26
N ALA A 151 -0.89 -12.46 -5.53
CA ALA A 151 0.45 -12.91 -5.84
C ALA A 151 1.20 -13.47 -4.61
N ALA A 152 0.85 -13.04 -3.40
CA ALA A 152 1.49 -13.50 -2.18
C ALA A 152 1.40 -15.02 -1.99
N GLN A 153 0.26 -15.63 -2.29
CA GLN A 153 0.08 -17.07 -2.11
C GLN A 153 0.91 -17.94 -3.09
N PRO A 154 0.94 -17.67 -4.42
CA PRO A 154 1.87 -18.32 -5.33
C PRO A 154 3.34 -18.15 -4.92
N LEU A 155 3.72 -16.95 -4.49
CA LEU A 155 5.08 -16.65 -4.05
C LEU A 155 5.44 -17.45 -2.79
N TRP A 156 4.54 -17.51 -1.81
CA TRP A 156 4.74 -18.35 -0.62
C TRP A 156 4.91 -19.82 -0.99
N ARG A 157 4.06 -20.35 -1.87
CA ARG A 157 4.17 -21.74 -2.34
C ARG A 157 5.49 -22.04 -3.07
N ALA A 158 5.97 -21.10 -3.90
CA ALA A 158 7.28 -21.24 -4.55
C ALA A 158 8.43 -21.30 -3.53
N PHE A 159 8.38 -20.43 -2.52
CA PHE A 159 9.33 -20.46 -1.41
C PHE A 159 9.27 -21.79 -0.63
N THR A 160 8.07 -22.28 -0.30
CA THR A 160 7.90 -23.57 0.38
C THR A 160 8.47 -24.73 -0.44
N ARG A 161 8.20 -24.77 -1.76
CA ARG A 161 8.81 -25.78 -2.64
C ARG A 161 10.33 -25.68 -2.68
N ALA A 162 10.90 -24.48 -2.61
CA ALA A 162 12.35 -24.31 -2.54
C ALA A 162 12.92 -24.85 -1.22
N LEU A 163 12.23 -24.66 -0.09
CA LEU A 163 12.59 -25.28 1.18
C LEU A 163 12.53 -26.81 1.12
N GLU A 164 11.44 -27.36 0.59
CA GLU A 164 11.26 -28.81 0.44
C GLU A 164 12.38 -29.44 -0.40
N ARG A 165 12.74 -28.81 -1.53
CA ARG A 165 13.87 -29.28 -2.37
C ARG A 165 15.19 -29.27 -1.64
N ALA A 166 15.39 -28.34 -0.72
CA ALA A 166 16.59 -28.22 0.10
C ALA A 166 16.55 -29.09 1.37
N GLY A 167 15.39 -29.72 1.70
CA GLY A 167 15.20 -30.48 2.93
C GLY A 167 15.23 -29.61 4.19
N LEU A 168 14.83 -28.32 4.05
CA LEU A 168 14.87 -27.30 5.10
C LEU A 168 13.48 -26.87 5.55
N THR A 169 13.39 -26.42 6.79
CA THR A 169 12.20 -25.77 7.37
C THR A 169 12.42 -24.26 7.51
N SER A 170 11.35 -23.51 7.73
CA SER A 170 11.47 -22.08 8.04
C SER A 170 12.25 -21.80 9.34
N GLU A 171 12.24 -22.72 10.30
CA GLU A 171 13.00 -22.62 11.56
C GLU A 171 14.50 -22.79 11.32
N ASP A 172 14.90 -23.68 10.41
CA ASP A 172 16.30 -23.86 10.03
C ASP A 172 16.87 -22.57 9.44
N LEU A 173 16.05 -21.83 8.66
CA LEU A 173 16.46 -20.55 8.08
C LEU A 173 16.68 -19.45 9.13
N ILE A 174 15.91 -19.45 10.23
CA ILE A 174 16.11 -18.48 11.31
C ILE A 174 17.48 -18.73 11.98
N THR A 175 17.82 -19.98 12.16
CA THR A 175 19.14 -20.38 12.68
C THR A 175 20.27 -20.02 11.70
N ALA A 176 20.10 -20.31 10.42
CA ALA A 176 21.06 -19.97 9.36
C ALA A 176 21.25 -18.45 9.22
N GLN A 177 20.19 -17.65 9.40
CA GLN A 177 20.29 -16.19 9.36
C GLN A 177 21.26 -15.63 10.40
N GLY A 178 21.36 -16.24 11.58
CA GLY A 178 22.34 -15.86 12.59
C GLY A 178 23.80 -16.11 12.17
N ARG A 179 24.02 -16.93 11.15
CA ARG A 179 25.35 -17.33 10.63
C ARG A 179 25.72 -16.66 9.30
N LEU A 180 24.94 -15.69 8.81
CA LEU A 180 25.19 -15.00 7.53
C LEU A 180 26.60 -14.40 7.42
N ALA A 181 27.23 -14.04 8.54
CA ALA A 181 28.55 -13.45 8.56
C ALA A 181 29.70 -14.47 8.28
N SER A 182 29.47 -15.77 8.53
CA SER A 182 30.47 -16.84 8.33
C SER A 182 29.79 -18.19 8.15
N PRO A 183 29.14 -18.45 6.99
CA PRO A 183 28.51 -19.74 6.73
C PRO A 183 29.55 -20.79 6.44
N ALA A 184 29.32 -22.01 6.91
CA ALA A 184 30.07 -23.19 6.45
C ALA A 184 29.67 -23.53 4.99
N ASP A 185 30.54 -24.21 4.24
CA ASP A 185 30.31 -24.48 2.82
C ASP A 185 29.05 -25.33 2.56
N ASP A 186 28.71 -26.23 3.48
CA ASP A 186 27.51 -27.06 3.45
C ASP A 186 26.22 -26.30 3.85
N GLU A 187 26.34 -25.11 4.42
CA GLU A 187 25.22 -24.30 4.85
C GLU A 187 24.77 -23.27 3.79
N ARG A 188 25.47 -23.14 2.66
CA ARG A 188 25.19 -22.08 1.66
C ARG A 188 23.75 -22.06 1.15
N GLY A 189 23.18 -23.22 0.87
CA GLY A 189 21.79 -23.32 0.43
C GLY A 189 20.79 -22.84 1.46
N ALA A 190 21.05 -23.08 2.74
CA ALA A 190 20.21 -22.57 3.83
C ALA A 190 20.35 -21.05 3.97
N VAL A 191 21.57 -20.52 3.82
CA VAL A 191 21.84 -19.08 3.84
C VAL A 191 21.13 -18.36 2.69
N ASP A 192 21.19 -18.90 1.47
CA ASP A 192 20.52 -18.30 0.31
C ASP A 192 19.00 -18.25 0.50
N LEU A 193 18.39 -19.31 1.01
CA LEU A 193 16.95 -19.33 1.32
C LEU A 193 16.59 -18.45 2.53
N ALA A 194 17.52 -18.27 3.48
CA ALA A 194 17.34 -17.31 4.57
C ALA A 194 17.32 -15.87 4.05
N LEU A 195 18.11 -15.54 3.01
CA LEU A 195 18.04 -14.24 2.34
C LEU A 195 16.70 -14.03 1.61
N VAL A 196 16.18 -15.06 0.92
CA VAL A 196 14.83 -15.02 0.33
C VAL A 196 13.78 -14.71 1.40
N ARG A 197 13.81 -15.45 2.53
CA ARG A 197 12.92 -15.21 3.66
C ARG A 197 13.00 -13.75 4.15
N GLN A 198 14.19 -13.21 4.25
CA GLN A 198 14.40 -11.81 4.66
C GLN A 198 13.81 -10.84 3.65
N GLY A 199 13.94 -11.12 2.33
CA GLY A 199 13.29 -10.35 1.27
C GLY A 199 11.77 -10.37 1.38
N LEU A 200 11.16 -11.53 1.67
CA LEU A 200 9.72 -11.65 1.91
C LEU A 200 9.26 -10.82 3.12
N ILE A 201 10.02 -10.85 4.23
CA ILE A 201 9.72 -10.04 5.43
C ILE A 201 9.78 -8.54 5.10
N ARG A 202 10.78 -8.08 4.34
CA ARG A 202 10.87 -6.66 3.95
C ARG A 202 9.73 -6.24 3.04
N LEU A 203 9.36 -7.09 2.08
CA LEU A 203 8.21 -6.85 1.21
C LEU A 203 6.92 -6.72 2.02
N ASP A 204 6.67 -7.64 2.94
CA ASP A 204 5.51 -7.61 3.83
C ASP A 204 5.51 -6.37 4.73
N GLY A 205 6.67 -6.04 5.31
CA GLY A 205 6.85 -4.85 6.15
C GLY A 205 6.53 -3.55 5.41
N THR A 206 6.98 -3.41 4.16
CA THR A 206 6.68 -2.22 3.36
C THR A 206 5.18 -2.07 3.07
N VAL A 207 4.48 -3.17 2.78
CA VAL A 207 3.03 -3.15 2.57
C VAL A 207 2.28 -2.87 3.88
N ALA A 208 2.77 -3.40 5.00
CA ALA A 208 2.21 -3.13 6.32
C ALA A 208 2.38 -1.64 6.69
N GLU A 209 3.55 -1.04 6.45
CA GLU A 209 3.82 0.38 6.66
C GLU A 209 2.83 1.26 5.87
N TRP A 210 2.64 0.96 4.58
CA TRP A 210 1.65 1.66 3.76
C TRP A 210 0.24 1.58 4.34
N LYS A 211 -0.19 0.39 4.80
CA LYS A 211 -1.52 0.20 5.39
C LYS A 211 -1.71 1.01 6.67
N GLN A 212 -0.69 1.04 7.55
CA GLN A 212 -0.74 1.82 8.79
C GLN A 212 -0.80 3.32 8.49
N LEU A 213 -0.01 3.79 7.54
CA LEU A 213 -0.03 5.18 7.12
C LEU A 213 -1.37 5.55 6.48
N HIS A 214 -1.94 4.66 5.64
CA HIS A 214 -3.26 4.84 5.04
C HIS A 214 -4.36 4.94 6.11
N LEU A 215 -4.30 4.09 7.13
CA LEU A 215 -5.25 4.16 8.25
C LEU A 215 -5.14 5.50 9.01
N ARG A 216 -3.92 5.99 9.26
CA ARG A 216 -3.70 7.33 9.85
C ARG A 216 -4.29 8.44 8.97
N MET A 217 -4.08 8.36 7.65
CA MET A 217 -4.70 9.29 6.71
C MET A 217 -6.22 9.27 6.81
N VAL A 218 -6.83 8.08 6.83
CA VAL A 218 -8.29 7.94 6.96
C VAL A 218 -8.79 8.58 8.25
N TRP A 219 -8.14 8.34 9.39
CA TRP A 219 -8.52 8.97 10.66
C TRP A 219 -8.38 10.50 10.62
N GLY A 220 -7.31 11.01 10.04
CA GLY A 220 -7.09 12.45 9.91
C GLY A 220 -8.06 13.15 8.97
N GLN A 221 -8.54 12.43 7.94
CA GLN A 221 -9.39 13.00 6.91
C GLN A 221 -10.89 12.73 7.12
N LEU A 222 -11.25 11.55 7.61
CA LEU A 222 -12.64 11.13 7.76
C LEU A 222 -13.07 11.03 9.23
N GLY A 223 -12.13 11.06 10.16
CA GLY A 223 -12.41 10.80 11.58
C GLY A 223 -12.49 9.29 11.91
N GLY A 224 -13.06 9.00 13.07
CA GLY A 224 -13.24 7.61 13.53
C GLY A 224 -12.00 6.99 14.16
N HIS A 225 -11.09 7.83 14.68
CA HIS A 225 -10.00 7.33 15.52
C HIS A 225 -10.57 6.61 16.75
N PRO A 226 -10.05 5.45 17.15
CA PRO A 226 -10.61 4.66 18.27
C PRO A 226 -10.67 5.40 19.61
N GLU A 227 -9.77 6.36 19.84
CA GLU A 227 -9.70 7.18 21.06
C GLU A 227 -10.50 8.49 20.96
N ALA A 228 -11.16 8.76 19.82
CA ALA A 228 -11.98 9.95 19.70
C ALA A 228 -13.28 9.78 20.50
N GLU A 229 -13.61 10.79 21.31
CA GLU A 229 -14.89 10.78 22.02
C GLU A 229 -16.06 10.88 21.02
N PRO A 230 -17.12 10.09 21.21
CA PRO A 230 -18.33 10.20 20.40
C PRO A 230 -18.96 11.58 20.60
N HIS A 231 -19.02 12.39 19.57
CA HIS A 231 -19.71 13.66 19.64
C HIS A 231 -21.23 13.45 19.57
N PRO A 232 -22.00 13.98 20.51
CA PRO A 232 -23.46 13.91 20.44
C PRO A 232 -23.96 14.66 19.21
N VAL A 233 -24.80 14.02 18.42
CA VAL A 233 -25.46 14.67 17.28
C VAL A 233 -26.56 15.58 17.83
N ALA A 234 -26.55 16.83 17.43
CA ALA A 234 -27.62 17.78 17.76
C ALA A 234 -28.97 17.19 17.28
N GLY A 235 -29.85 16.80 18.22
CA GLY A 235 -31.14 16.17 17.91
C GLY A 235 -31.36 14.77 18.51
N GLY A 236 -30.43 14.26 19.34
CA GLY A 236 -30.65 13.03 20.14
C GLY A 236 -30.53 11.71 19.36
N GLY A 237 -29.96 11.71 18.16
CA GLY A 237 -29.63 10.51 17.40
C GLY A 237 -28.32 9.89 17.84
N CYS A 238 -28.14 8.58 17.60
CA CYS A 238 -26.85 7.93 17.76
C CYS A 238 -25.78 8.62 16.88
N PRO A 239 -24.58 8.94 17.40
CA PRO A 239 -23.55 9.58 16.59
C PRO A 239 -23.27 8.73 15.34
N ALA A 240 -23.38 9.35 14.17
CA ALA A 240 -23.02 8.67 12.93
C ALA A 240 -21.50 8.41 12.96
N MET A 241 -21.11 7.14 13.06
CA MET A 241 -19.70 6.77 12.97
C MET A 241 -19.18 7.15 11.57
N PRO A 242 -17.98 7.72 11.48
CA PRO A 242 -17.37 7.98 10.18
C PRO A 242 -17.33 6.72 9.33
N THR A 243 -17.83 6.83 8.12
CA THR A 243 -17.94 5.70 7.20
C THR A 243 -17.27 6.02 5.87
N SER A 244 -16.85 4.97 5.17
CA SER A 244 -16.50 5.04 3.76
C SER A 244 -17.71 5.49 2.93
N LEU A 245 -17.50 5.79 1.64
CA LEU A 245 -18.64 6.07 0.73
C LEU A 245 -19.59 4.86 0.58
N ARG A 246 -19.14 3.66 0.95
CA ARG A 246 -19.97 2.43 1.02
C ARG A 246 -20.70 2.26 2.36
N GLY A 247 -20.55 3.19 3.29
CA GLY A 247 -21.11 3.05 4.61
C GLY A 247 -20.37 2.07 5.54
N GLU A 248 -19.19 1.58 5.14
CA GLU A 248 -18.38 0.69 5.97
C GLU A 248 -17.70 1.47 7.09
N SER A 249 -17.73 0.94 8.30
CA SER A 249 -17.07 1.54 9.46
C SER A 249 -15.54 1.57 9.29
N THR A 250 -14.91 2.66 9.75
CA THR A 250 -13.44 2.77 9.83
C THR A 250 -12.81 1.68 10.68
N VAL A 251 -13.56 1.05 11.60
CA VAL A 251 -13.10 -0.10 12.40
C VAL A 251 -12.71 -1.31 11.52
N SER A 252 -13.39 -1.52 10.39
CA SER A 252 -13.04 -2.60 9.45
C SER A 252 -11.65 -2.40 8.84
N LEU A 253 -11.22 -1.14 8.67
CA LEU A 253 -9.89 -0.80 8.13
C LEU A 253 -8.77 -1.15 9.11
N VAL A 254 -9.01 -1.04 10.43
CA VAL A 254 -8.03 -1.47 11.45
C VAL A 254 -7.69 -2.93 11.27
N ARG A 255 -8.69 -3.80 11.20
CA ARG A 255 -8.49 -5.25 10.98
C ARG A 255 -7.78 -5.56 9.67
N MET A 256 -8.01 -4.75 8.63
CA MET A 256 -7.32 -4.94 7.33
C MET A 256 -5.86 -4.45 7.38
N SER A 257 -5.56 -3.43 8.16
CA SER A 257 -4.19 -2.93 8.32
C SER A 257 -3.30 -3.94 9.05
N GLU A 258 -3.86 -4.78 9.92
CA GLU A 258 -3.15 -5.81 10.67
C GLU A 258 -2.83 -7.06 9.84
N ARG A 259 -3.53 -7.28 8.72
CA ARG A 259 -3.28 -8.47 7.88
C ARG A 259 -1.97 -8.35 7.12
N THR A 260 -1.15 -9.38 7.23
CA THR A 260 0.12 -9.52 6.50
C THR A 260 -0.07 -10.19 5.15
N LEU A 261 0.92 -10.11 4.26
CA LEU A 261 0.96 -10.87 3.01
C LEU A 261 1.34 -12.34 3.27
N PHE A 262 2.23 -12.55 4.22
CA PHE A 262 2.80 -13.87 4.54
C PHE A 262 2.68 -14.18 6.03
N PRO A 263 1.47 -14.51 6.54
CA PRO A 263 1.26 -14.79 7.96
C PRO A 263 2.16 -15.93 8.47
N GLN A 264 2.47 -16.91 7.63
CA GLN A 264 3.30 -18.06 7.99
C GLN A 264 4.75 -17.68 8.37
N LEU A 265 5.27 -16.54 7.89
CA LEU A 265 6.58 -16.03 8.32
C LEU A 265 6.57 -15.63 9.80
N TRP A 266 5.45 -15.09 10.28
CA TRP A 266 5.28 -14.66 11.66
C TRP A 266 5.05 -15.84 12.57
N ASP A 267 4.31 -16.86 12.12
CA ASP A 267 4.15 -18.14 12.85
C ASP A 267 5.53 -18.78 13.12
N ALA A 268 6.45 -18.74 12.15
CA ALA A 268 7.81 -19.26 12.32
C ALA A 268 8.64 -18.43 13.33
N VAL A 269 8.46 -17.10 13.37
CA VAL A 269 9.10 -16.23 14.38
C VAL A 269 8.61 -16.60 15.77
N ASP A 270 7.30 -16.74 15.96
CA ASP A 270 6.70 -17.12 17.24
C ASP A 270 7.13 -18.53 17.69
N ALA A 271 7.21 -19.49 16.78
CA ALA A 271 7.69 -20.83 17.07
C ALA A 271 9.15 -20.79 17.57
N THR A 272 9.99 -19.99 16.90
CA THR A 272 11.39 -19.81 17.31
C THR A 272 11.48 -19.15 18.68
N TYR A 273 10.73 -18.09 18.93
CA TYR A 273 10.71 -17.41 20.22
C TYR A 273 10.36 -18.39 21.35
N ARG A 274 9.30 -19.17 21.22
CA ARG A 274 8.87 -20.16 22.20
C ARG A 274 9.91 -21.26 22.47
N ARG A 275 10.77 -21.54 21.50
CA ARG A 275 11.87 -22.52 21.67
C ARG A 275 13.02 -21.98 22.52
N PHE A 276 13.31 -20.67 22.40
CA PHE A 276 14.43 -20.02 23.09
C PHE A 276 14.07 -19.37 24.42
N VAL A 277 12.78 -19.02 24.59
CA VAL A 277 12.27 -18.39 25.81
C VAL A 277 11.29 -19.35 26.47
N PRO A 278 11.70 -20.08 27.54
CA PRO A 278 10.82 -20.96 28.27
C PRO A 278 9.59 -20.19 28.78
N ALA A 279 8.44 -20.85 28.76
CA ALA A 279 7.22 -20.28 29.30
C ALA A 279 7.44 -19.83 30.76
N VAL A 280 7.11 -18.58 31.06
CA VAL A 280 7.07 -18.10 32.43
C VAL A 280 6.00 -18.91 33.17
N PRO A 281 6.32 -19.56 34.32
CA PRO A 281 5.31 -20.30 35.08
C PRO A 281 4.15 -19.35 35.44
N ALA A 282 2.92 -19.87 35.35
CA ALA A 282 1.71 -19.08 35.61
C ALA A 282 1.70 -18.43 37.02
N ASP A 283 2.44 -18.99 37.95
CA ASP A 283 2.55 -18.53 39.34
C ASP A 283 3.49 -17.30 39.51
N ALA A 284 4.21 -16.88 38.46
CA ALA A 284 5.10 -15.72 38.50
C ALA A 284 4.44 -14.42 38.00
N ALA A 285 3.17 -14.47 37.61
CA ALA A 285 2.40 -13.34 37.09
C ALA A 285 1.36 -12.77 38.07
N SER A 286 1.46 -13.09 39.39
CA SER A 286 0.61 -12.57 40.47
C SER A 286 1.28 -11.43 41.24
#